data_ea2096ec3639c0592a8a622fcbfa9787
#
_entry.id   ea2096ec3639c0592a8a622fcbfa9787
#
_cell.length_a   1.000
_cell.length_b   1.000
_cell.length_c   1.000
_cell.angle_alpha   90.00
_cell.angle_beta   90.00
_cell.angle_gamma   90.00
#
_symmetry.space_group_name_H-M   'P 1'
#
loop_
_entity.id
_entity.type
_entity.pdbx_description
1 polymer ?
#
loop_
_entity_poly.entity_id
_entity_poly.type
_entity_poly.pdbx_seq_one_letter_code
_entity_poly.pdbx_strand_id
1 'polypeptide(L)'
;PVPAFGSLGETDGFRIVYIFGAYDAERLVEIFNNIGDEKHTLIILDYALKESARRRLALLVKGKANCKIFAVLDRVVLKYLYDNYSEQTITKQLLHIIMPFAYYQPYVADSSKPMPSELFIGRKEELKKIKDVNGVNIVYGGRQLGKSALLMKAKKDIDKNESGDRAVYIDIKGRNYSETALKISEELVIADILEKKEITSDWRELAMSIRMRLKDEDKPIHYFLLLLDEADAFLDSCKDVQYKPFDALKDIQAVGE
;
A
#
# COMPACT_ATOMS: atom_id res chain seq x y z
N PRO A 1 13.46 7.46 -7.06
CA PRO A 1 12.97 6.21 -6.51
C PRO A 1 13.93 5.07 -6.86
N VAL A 2 14.25 4.22 -5.89
CA VAL A 2 15.08 3.04 -6.14
C VAL A 2 14.12 1.83 -6.19
N PRO A 3 13.77 1.31 -7.39
CA PRO A 3 12.69 0.34 -7.55
C PRO A 3 12.86 -0.95 -6.73
N ALA A 4 14.09 -1.32 -6.41
CA ALA A 4 14.37 -2.55 -5.66
C ALA A 4 14.06 -2.49 -4.16
N PHE A 5 13.78 -1.33 -3.63
CA PHE A 5 13.33 -1.21 -2.24
C PHE A 5 11.81 -1.19 -2.11
N GLY A 6 11.12 -1.43 -3.20
CA GLY A 6 9.68 -1.55 -3.24
C GLY A 6 8.93 -0.23 -3.21
N SER A 7 7.65 -0.34 -3.49
CA SER A 7 6.71 0.80 -3.55
C SER A 7 6.55 1.55 -2.22
N LEU A 8 6.92 0.94 -1.10
CA LEU A 8 6.93 1.62 0.20
C LEU A 8 7.98 2.74 0.24
N GLY A 9 9.06 2.65 -0.56
CA GLY A 9 10.02 3.74 -0.72
C GLY A 9 9.55 4.87 -1.65
N GLU A 10 8.50 4.66 -2.44
CA GLU A 10 7.99 5.68 -3.37
C GLU A 10 7.15 6.76 -2.66
N THR A 11 6.43 6.39 -1.60
CA THR A 11 5.54 7.32 -0.88
C THR A 11 6.26 8.10 0.20
N ASP A 12 7.18 7.47 0.94
CA ASP A 12 7.81 8.05 2.12
C ASP A 12 9.30 8.35 1.99
N GLY A 13 9.89 7.98 0.85
CA GLY A 13 11.33 8.11 0.60
C GLY A 13 12.18 7.16 1.46
N PHE A 14 13.51 7.28 1.30
CA PHE A 14 14.49 6.58 2.11
C PHE A 14 15.02 7.48 3.19
N ARG A 15 15.25 6.90 4.37
CA ARG A 15 16.10 7.53 5.36
C ARG A 15 17.55 7.20 5.04
N ILE A 16 18.40 8.20 5.03
CA ILE A 16 19.86 8.03 4.97
C ILE A 16 20.42 8.38 6.33
N VAL A 17 21.16 7.45 6.92
CA VAL A 17 21.82 7.64 8.21
C VAL A 17 23.32 7.51 8.01
N TYR A 18 24.04 8.59 8.30
CA TYR A 18 25.51 8.58 8.30
C TYR A 18 26.00 8.25 9.70
N ILE A 19 26.87 7.26 9.81
CA ILE A 19 27.49 6.84 11.08
C ILE A 19 29.00 7.06 10.99
N PHE A 20 29.49 7.91 11.88
CA PHE A 20 30.90 8.20 12.06
C PHE A 20 31.46 7.42 13.23
N GLY A 21 32.66 6.82 13.04
CA GLY A 21 33.30 5.99 14.05
C GLY A 21 33.00 4.50 13.90
N ALA A 22 33.91 3.67 14.40
CA ALA A 22 33.85 2.22 14.22
C ALA A 22 32.95 1.56 15.26
N TYR A 23 31.87 0.95 14.79
CA TYR A 23 30.93 0.18 15.59
C TYR A 23 30.91 -1.28 15.14
N ASP A 24 30.62 -2.20 16.07
CA ASP A 24 30.37 -3.61 15.76
C ASP A 24 28.95 -3.83 15.18
N ALA A 25 28.69 -5.07 14.78
CA ALA A 25 27.42 -5.42 14.16
C ALA A 25 26.23 -5.28 15.11
N GLU A 26 26.43 -5.62 16.38
CA GLU A 26 25.44 -5.54 17.45
C GLU A 26 25.02 -4.09 17.69
N ARG A 27 25.98 -3.20 17.78
CA ARG A 27 25.71 -1.78 18.00
C ARG A 27 25.03 -1.13 16.80
N LEU A 28 25.38 -1.52 15.58
CA LEU A 28 24.69 -1.04 14.37
C LEU A 28 23.22 -1.46 14.36
N VAL A 29 22.92 -2.71 14.74
CA VAL A 29 21.52 -3.17 14.85
C VAL A 29 20.78 -2.44 15.96
N GLU A 30 21.44 -2.17 17.09
CA GLU A 30 20.84 -1.40 18.19
C GLU A 30 20.51 0.04 17.75
N ILE A 31 21.45 0.74 17.10
CA ILE A 31 21.24 2.07 16.56
C ILE A 31 20.05 2.07 15.60
N PHE A 32 19.99 1.09 14.72
CA PHE A 32 18.90 0.96 13.76
C PHE A 32 17.54 0.72 14.44
N ASN A 33 17.47 -0.17 15.42
CA ASN A 33 16.24 -0.47 16.17
C ASN A 33 15.72 0.74 16.96
N ASN A 34 16.62 1.62 17.40
CA ASN A 34 16.28 2.84 18.13
C ASN A 34 15.81 3.98 17.23
N ILE A 35 15.93 3.84 15.91
CA ILE A 35 15.36 4.78 14.95
C ILE A 35 13.84 4.55 14.89
N GLY A 36 13.08 5.49 15.41
CA GLY A 36 11.68 5.34 15.84
C GLY A 36 10.62 5.16 14.75
N ASP A 37 10.94 5.11 13.44
CA ASP A 37 9.95 4.94 12.39
C ASP A 37 10.18 3.69 11.52
N GLU A 38 9.19 3.35 10.70
CA GLU A 38 9.22 2.17 9.82
C GLU A 38 9.86 2.44 8.44
N LYS A 39 10.51 3.59 8.22
CA LYS A 39 11.10 3.93 6.92
C LYS A 39 12.25 3.03 6.56
N HIS A 40 12.33 2.65 5.29
CA HIS A 40 13.50 1.97 4.75
C HIS A 40 14.74 2.83 4.94
N THR A 41 15.78 2.26 5.53
CA THR A 41 16.96 3.02 5.95
C THR A 41 18.21 2.54 5.23
N LEU A 42 18.96 3.49 4.68
CA LEU A 42 20.29 3.27 4.15
C LEU A 42 21.32 3.82 5.16
N ILE A 43 22.11 2.94 5.72
CA ILE A 43 23.17 3.30 6.67
C ILE A 43 24.48 3.43 5.90
N ILE A 44 25.10 4.59 5.95
CA ILE A 44 26.37 4.88 5.33
C ILE A 44 27.43 4.99 6.42
N LEU A 45 28.47 4.16 6.33
CA LEU A 45 29.59 4.12 7.27
C LEU A 45 30.80 4.80 6.68
N ASP A 46 31.47 5.65 7.45
CA ASP A 46 32.74 6.28 7.07
C ASP A 46 33.96 5.35 7.22
N TYR A 47 33.76 4.14 7.70
CA TYR A 47 34.80 3.12 7.90
C TYR A 47 34.49 1.83 7.13
N ALA A 48 35.46 0.91 7.11
CA ALA A 48 35.33 -0.39 6.48
C ALA A 48 34.89 -1.45 7.50
N LEU A 49 33.80 -2.18 7.20
CA LEU A 49 33.40 -3.34 7.98
C LEU A 49 34.33 -4.53 7.65
N LYS A 50 34.84 -5.18 8.70
CA LYS A 50 35.53 -6.47 8.55
C LYS A 50 34.55 -7.54 8.06
N GLU A 51 35.04 -8.54 7.35
CA GLU A 51 34.20 -9.62 6.83
C GLU A 51 33.39 -10.33 7.92
N SER A 52 34.02 -10.58 9.08
CA SER A 52 33.32 -11.16 10.23
C SER A 52 32.15 -10.30 10.74
N ALA A 53 32.31 -8.97 10.77
CA ALA A 53 31.26 -8.05 11.16
C ALA A 53 30.12 -8.01 10.13
N ARG A 54 30.43 -8.08 8.82
CA ARG A 54 29.42 -8.18 7.76
C ARG A 54 28.59 -9.47 7.90
N ARG A 55 29.26 -10.61 8.07
CA ARG A 55 28.58 -11.91 8.28
C ARG A 55 27.73 -11.89 9.54
N ARG A 56 28.24 -11.32 10.63
CA ARG A 56 27.50 -11.20 11.89
C ARG A 56 26.27 -10.31 11.75
N LEU A 57 26.41 -9.16 11.09
CA LEU A 57 25.29 -8.25 10.80
C LEU A 57 24.18 -8.96 9.99
N ALA A 58 24.56 -9.69 8.94
CA ALA A 58 23.63 -10.47 8.15
C ALA A 58 22.87 -11.51 8.97
N LEU A 59 23.54 -12.21 9.90
CA LEU A 59 22.92 -13.16 10.81
C LEU A 59 21.96 -12.51 11.81
N LEU A 60 22.33 -11.35 12.34
CA LEU A 60 21.48 -10.61 13.30
C LEU A 60 20.19 -10.09 12.67
N VAL A 61 20.22 -9.80 11.38
CA VAL A 61 19.06 -9.30 10.62
C VAL A 61 18.21 -10.46 10.09
N LYS A 62 18.85 -11.58 9.71
CA LYS A 62 18.19 -12.74 9.14
C LYS A 62 17.29 -13.43 10.19
N GLY A 63 16.01 -13.58 9.87
CA GLY A 63 15.09 -14.37 10.72
C GLY A 63 14.31 -13.58 11.76
N LYS A 64 14.47 -12.26 11.84
CA LYS A 64 13.59 -11.43 12.68
C LYS A 64 12.41 -10.95 11.85
N ALA A 65 11.25 -11.56 12.04
CA ALA A 65 10.01 -11.24 11.32
C ALA A 65 9.59 -9.76 11.39
N ASN A 66 10.04 -9.06 12.43
CA ASN A 66 9.75 -7.64 12.68
C ASN A 66 10.96 -6.73 12.44
N CYS A 67 12.01 -7.20 11.77
CA CYS A 67 13.16 -6.35 11.50
C CYS A 67 12.81 -5.33 10.41
N LYS A 68 13.03 -4.07 10.72
CA LYS A 68 12.96 -2.98 9.73
C LYS A 68 13.97 -3.28 8.62
N ILE A 69 13.64 -2.90 7.39
CA ILE A 69 14.54 -3.09 6.26
C ILE A 69 15.60 -1.99 6.29
N PHE A 70 16.85 -2.40 6.40
CA PHE A 70 17.99 -1.50 6.27
C PHE A 70 19.08 -2.11 5.42
N ALA A 71 19.86 -1.26 4.78
CA ALA A 71 21.04 -1.63 4.03
C ALA A 71 22.25 -0.88 4.56
N VAL A 72 23.39 -1.52 4.59
CA VAL A 72 24.62 -0.91 5.08
C VAL A 72 25.63 -0.78 3.95
N LEU A 73 26.06 0.45 3.69
CA LEU A 73 27.13 0.78 2.78
C LEU A 73 28.33 1.29 3.57
N ASP A 74 29.39 0.54 3.57
CA ASP A 74 30.64 0.99 4.14
C ASP A 74 31.56 1.64 3.08
N ARG A 75 32.65 2.23 3.55
CA ARG A 75 33.60 2.93 2.70
C ARG A 75 34.18 2.05 1.58
N VAL A 76 34.37 0.75 1.81
CA VAL A 76 34.91 -0.16 0.79
C VAL A 76 33.89 -0.40 -0.31
N VAL A 77 32.63 -0.63 0.05
CA VAL A 77 31.53 -0.82 -0.94
C VAL A 77 31.31 0.44 -1.75
N LEU A 78 31.30 1.61 -1.11
CA LEU A 78 31.13 2.88 -1.80
C LEU A 78 32.26 3.12 -2.82
N LYS A 79 33.52 2.91 -2.40
CA LYS A 79 34.66 3.03 -3.27
C LYS A 79 34.61 2.04 -4.43
N TYR A 80 34.29 0.78 -4.16
CA TYR A 80 34.13 -0.25 -5.19
C TYR A 80 33.07 0.12 -6.23
N LEU A 81 31.91 0.62 -5.79
CA LEU A 81 30.86 1.05 -6.68
C LEU A 81 31.29 2.23 -7.55
N TYR A 82 31.95 3.23 -6.96
CA TYR A 82 32.42 4.40 -7.66
C TYR A 82 33.51 4.08 -8.72
N ASP A 83 34.45 3.22 -8.37
CA ASP A 83 35.60 2.90 -9.23
C ASP A 83 35.22 1.97 -10.41
N ASN A 84 34.16 1.15 -10.28
CA ASN A 84 33.89 0.06 -11.24
C ASN A 84 32.60 0.23 -12.03
N TYR A 85 31.72 1.17 -11.69
CA TYR A 85 30.42 1.29 -12.35
C TYR A 85 30.07 2.72 -12.72
N SER A 86 29.43 2.87 -13.90
CA SER A 86 28.90 4.15 -14.36
C SER A 86 27.55 4.49 -13.69
N GLU A 87 27.08 5.73 -13.81
CA GLU A 87 25.79 6.18 -13.32
C GLU A 87 24.62 5.29 -13.77
N GLN A 88 24.71 4.72 -14.98
CA GLN A 88 23.66 3.87 -15.53
C GLN A 88 23.61 2.46 -14.90
N THR A 89 24.74 1.96 -14.40
CA THR A 89 24.89 0.58 -13.91
C THR A 89 25.07 0.48 -12.39
N ILE A 90 25.51 1.55 -11.75
CA ILE A 90 25.81 1.60 -10.30
C ILE A 90 24.59 1.22 -9.45
N THR A 91 23.41 1.69 -9.83
CA THR A 91 22.18 1.37 -9.08
C THR A 91 21.89 -0.13 -9.07
N LYS A 92 22.04 -0.80 -10.22
CA LYS A 92 21.83 -2.25 -10.32
C LYS A 92 22.81 -3.01 -9.45
N GLN A 93 24.09 -2.62 -9.44
CA GLN A 93 25.10 -3.25 -8.61
C GLN A 93 24.94 -2.94 -7.13
N LEU A 94 24.60 -1.71 -6.78
CA LEU A 94 24.24 -1.36 -5.42
C LEU A 94 23.16 -2.31 -4.88
N LEU A 95 22.12 -2.54 -5.66
CA LEU A 95 21.03 -3.44 -5.29
C LEU A 95 21.49 -4.87 -5.09
N HIS A 96 22.32 -5.41 -5.96
CA HIS A 96 22.90 -6.75 -5.79
C HIS A 96 23.72 -6.89 -4.50
N ILE A 97 24.40 -5.83 -4.09
CA ILE A 97 25.23 -5.83 -2.87
C ILE A 97 24.37 -5.73 -1.61
N ILE A 98 23.33 -4.90 -1.62
CA ILE A 98 22.51 -4.66 -0.42
C ILE A 98 21.34 -5.61 -0.25
N MET A 99 20.84 -6.24 -1.33
CA MET A 99 19.73 -7.19 -1.27
C MET A 99 19.94 -8.37 -0.29
N PRO A 100 21.14 -8.97 -0.14
CA PRO A 100 21.38 -9.98 0.88
C PRO A 100 21.21 -9.49 2.33
N PHE A 101 21.29 -8.18 2.56
CA PHE A 101 21.15 -7.54 3.88
C PHE A 101 19.77 -6.89 4.04
N ALA A 102 19.16 -6.45 2.97
CA ALA A 102 17.78 -5.99 2.92
C ALA A 102 16.88 -7.23 2.91
N TYR A 103 16.63 -7.81 4.06
CA TYR A 103 15.81 -8.99 4.17
C TYR A 103 14.33 -8.59 3.94
N TYR A 104 13.96 -8.54 2.69
CA TYR A 104 12.58 -8.48 2.26
C TYR A 104 12.09 -9.92 2.11
N GLN A 105 11.21 -10.35 3.01
CA GLN A 105 10.58 -11.66 2.92
C GLN A 105 9.26 -11.52 2.15
N PRO A 106 9.24 -11.82 0.84
CA PRO A 106 8.04 -11.61 0.02
C PRO A 106 6.87 -12.52 0.41
N TYR A 107 7.16 -13.57 1.20
CA TYR A 107 6.19 -14.59 1.61
C TYR A 107 5.68 -14.42 3.06
N VAL A 108 6.13 -13.46 3.80
CA VAL A 108 5.50 -13.10 5.08
C VAL A 108 4.31 -12.23 4.76
N ALA A 109 3.19 -12.88 4.54
CA ALA A 109 1.89 -12.22 4.49
C ALA A 109 1.49 -11.80 5.90
N ASP A 110 2.05 -10.70 6.39
CA ASP A 110 1.37 -9.92 7.40
C ASP A 110 0.19 -9.26 6.69
N SER A 111 -1.00 -9.81 6.91
CA SER A 111 -2.25 -9.32 6.29
C SER A 111 -2.59 -7.88 6.70
N SER A 112 -1.90 -7.33 7.69
CA SER A 112 -2.05 -5.96 8.15
C SER A 112 -1.26 -4.95 7.31
N LYS A 113 -0.32 -5.40 6.47
CA LYS A 113 0.51 -4.50 5.64
C LYS A 113 0.12 -4.58 4.17
N PRO A 114 0.01 -3.43 3.49
CA PRO A 114 -0.27 -3.43 2.06
C PRO A 114 0.83 -4.15 1.29
N MET A 115 0.44 -5.05 0.37
CA MET A 115 1.39 -5.75 -0.48
C MET A 115 2.15 -4.74 -1.36
N PRO A 116 3.49 -4.81 -1.40
CA PRO A 116 4.28 -4.01 -2.32
C PRO A 116 3.88 -4.25 -3.78
N SER A 117 3.82 -3.19 -4.57
CA SER A 117 3.38 -3.28 -5.97
C SER A 117 4.26 -4.17 -6.84
N GLU A 118 5.51 -4.36 -6.47
CA GLU A 118 6.48 -5.23 -7.16
C GLU A 118 6.16 -6.72 -7.02
N LEU A 119 5.49 -7.09 -5.94
CA LEU A 119 5.04 -8.47 -5.72
C LEU A 119 3.70 -8.77 -6.38
N PHE A 120 3.02 -7.73 -6.86
CA PHE A 120 1.78 -7.89 -7.59
C PHE A 120 2.08 -8.26 -9.05
N ILE A 121 2.20 -9.55 -9.34
CA ILE A 121 2.52 -10.08 -10.66
C ILE A 121 1.27 -10.72 -11.28
N GLY A 122 1.00 -10.38 -12.54
CA GLY A 122 -0.16 -10.91 -13.27
C GLY A 122 -1.45 -10.12 -13.00
N ARG A 123 -2.60 -10.78 -13.21
CA ARG A 123 -3.96 -10.26 -12.98
C ARG A 123 -4.29 -8.91 -13.63
N LYS A 124 -3.65 -8.60 -14.75
CA LYS A 124 -3.87 -7.34 -15.48
C LYS A 124 -5.31 -7.21 -15.98
N GLU A 125 -5.89 -8.31 -16.43
CA GLU A 125 -7.27 -8.35 -16.94
C GLU A 125 -8.29 -8.12 -15.82
N GLU A 126 -8.09 -8.76 -14.64
CA GLU A 126 -8.96 -8.56 -13.49
C GLU A 126 -8.84 -7.11 -12.98
N LEU A 127 -7.62 -6.57 -12.93
CA LEU A 127 -7.39 -5.19 -12.53
C LEU A 127 -8.07 -4.20 -13.50
N LYS A 128 -8.04 -4.47 -14.81
CA LYS A 128 -8.74 -3.68 -15.80
C LYS A 128 -10.25 -3.73 -15.59
N LYS A 129 -10.82 -4.92 -15.35
CA LYS A 129 -12.25 -5.07 -15.07
C LYS A 129 -12.71 -4.34 -13.83
N ILE A 130 -11.93 -4.37 -12.74
CA ILE A 130 -12.28 -3.63 -11.50
C ILE A 130 -12.30 -2.13 -11.74
N LYS A 131 -11.44 -1.63 -12.62
CA LYS A 131 -11.37 -0.21 -12.99
C LYS A 131 -12.32 0.19 -14.13
N ASP A 132 -13.11 -0.73 -14.65
CA ASP A 132 -14.09 -0.44 -15.68
C ASP A 132 -15.28 0.33 -15.08
N VAL A 133 -15.66 1.44 -15.72
CA VAL A 133 -16.77 2.29 -15.31
C VAL A 133 -18.14 1.65 -15.52
N ASN A 134 -18.22 0.59 -16.32
CA ASN A 134 -19.49 0.01 -16.78
C ASN A 134 -19.98 -1.13 -15.85
N GLY A 135 -20.12 -0.88 -14.56
CA GLY A 135 -20.86 -1.81 -13.73
C GLY A 135 -20.25 -2.12 -12.35
N VAL A 136 -21.02 -2.87 -11.57
CA VAL A 136 -20.57 -3.41 -10.28
C VAL A 136 -19.80 -4.71 -10.53
N ASN A 137 -18.54 -4.76 -10.12
CA ASN A 137 -17.71 -5.95 -10.26
C ASN A 137 -17.62 -6.69 -8.93
N ILE A 138 -17.87 -7.99 -8.94
CA ILE A 138 -17.72 -8.87 -7.77
C ILE A 138 -16.47 -9.74 -7.97
N VAL A 139 -15.50 -9.59 -7.07
CA VAL A 139 -14.29 -10.41 -7.03
C VAL A 139 -14.50 -11.53 -6.02
N TYR A 140 -14.63 -12.75 -6.48
CA TYR A 140 -14.82 -13.93 -5.63
C TYR A 140 -13.68 -14.92 -5.78
N GLY A 141 -13.52 -15.80 -4.80
CA GLY A 141 -12.48 -16.82 -4.79
C GLY A 141 -12.09 -17.24 -3.38
N GLY A 142 -11.28 -18.29 -3.27
CA GLY A 142 -10.80 -18.83 -1.99
C GLY A 142 -10.02 -17.81 -1.15
N ARG A 143 -9.79 -18.18 0.11
CA ARG A 143 -8.95 -17.39 1.01
C ARG A 143 -7.50 -17.32 0.49
N GLN A 144 -6.80 -16.25 0.81
CA GLN A 144 -5.38 -16.04 0.44
C GLN A 144 -5.07 -16.02 -1.07
N LEU A 145 -6.08 -15.92 -1.93
CA LEU A 145 -5.88 -15.77 -3.37
C LEU A 145 -5.61 -14.32 -3.81
N GLY A 146 -5.32 -13.41 -2.88
CA GLY A 146 -4.90 -12.05 -3.19
C GLY A 146 -6.03 -11.12 -3.65
N LYS A 147 -7.29 -11.35 -3.20
CA LYS A 147 -8.43 -10.46 -3.50
C LYS A 147 -8.19 -9.04 -2.96
N SER A 148 -7.89 -8.93 -1.66
CA SER A 148 -7.57 -7.64 -1.02
C SER A 148 -6.39 -6.94 -1.67
N ALA A 149 -5.35 -7.68 -2.05
CA ALA A 149 -4.20 -7.13 -2.76
C ALA A 149 -4.58 -6.57 -4.15
N LEU A 150 -5.51 -7.22 -4.85
CA LEU A 150 -6.04 -6.76 -6.13
C LEU A 150 -6.82 -5.45 -5.98
N LEU A 151 -7.69 -5.35 -4.96
CA LEU A 151 -8.45 -4.14 -4.64
C LEU A 151 -7.52 -2.99 -4.22
N MET A 152 -6.56 -3.24 -3.34
CA MET A 152 -5.57 -2.24 -2.92
C MET A 152 -4.69 -1.77 -4.08
N LYS A 153 -4.35 -2.67 -5.01
CA LYS A 153 -3.62 -2.31 -6.24
C LYS A 153 -4.46 -1.41 -7.14
N ALA A 154 -5.75 -1.71 -7.31
CA ALA A 154 -6.66 -0.85 -8.07
C ALA A 154 -6.74 0.56 -7.46
N LYS A 155 -6.91 0.66 -6.13
CA LYS A 155 -6.87 1.94 -5.41
C LYS A 155 -5.58 2.70 -5.68
N LYS A 156 -4.43 2.08 -5.47
CA LYS A 156 -3.12 2.71 -5.66
C LYS A 156 -2.90 3.21 -7.08
N ASP A 157 -3.39 2.49 -8.08
CA ASP A 157 -3.26 2.89 -9.48
C ASP A 157 -4.11 4.13 -9.80
N ILE A 158 -5.27 4.28 -9.16
CA ILE A 158 -6.16 5.43 -9.33
C ILE A 158 -5.60 6.64 -8.58
N ASP A 159 -5.19 6.46 -7.33
CA ASP A 159 -4.63 7.54 -6.49
C ASP A 159 -3.32 8.14 -7.08
N LYS A 160 -2.64 7.41 -7.97
CA LYS A 160 -1.46 7.93 -8.70
C LYS A 160 -1.81 8.90 -9.84
N ASN A 161 -3.05 8.89 -10.29
CA ASN A 161 -3.50 9.80 -11.33
C ASN A 161 -3.80 11.17 -10.69
N GLU A 162 -3.11 12.21 -11.16
CA GLU A 162 -3.33 13.60 -10.69
C GLU A 162 -4.62 14.21 -11.29
N SER A 163 -5.45 13.41 -11.97
CA SER A 163 -6.60 13.82 -12.76
C SER A 163 -7.87 14.14 -11.95
N GLY A 164 -7.81 14.14 -10.61
CA GLY A 164 -9.02 14.27 -9.77
C GLY A 164 -9.77 12.97 -9.54
N ASP A 165 -9.21 11.84 -9.97
CA ASP A 165 -9.75 10.50 -9.71
C ASP A 165 -9.64 10.16 -8.22
N ARG A 166 -10.62 9.42 -7.69
CA ARG A 166 -10.67 9.01 -6.28
C ARG A 166 -11.01 7.53 -6.16
N ALA A 167 -10.30 6.82 -5.30
CA ALA A 167 -10.63 5.45 -4.93
C ALA A 167 -10.63 5.27 -3.41
N VAL A 168 -11.68 4.68 -2.88
CA VAL A 168 -11.81 4.42 -1.44
C VAL A 168 -11.92 2.91 -1.22
N TYR A 169 -11.02 2.36 -0.41
CA TYR A 169 -11.01 0.96 -0.01
C TYR A 169 -11.49 0.84 1.42
N ILE A 170 -12.46 -0.04 1.64
CA ILE A 170 -13.14 -0.22 2.93
C ILE A 170 -13.23 -1.72 3.23
N ASP A 171 -12.68 -2.14 4.36
CA ASP A 171 -12.94 -3.46 4.95
C ASP A 171 -14.28 -3.42 5.70
N ILE A 172 -15.27 -4.17 5.20
CA ILE A 172 -16.60 -4.27 5.77
C ILE A 172 -16.88 -5.62 6.46
N LYS A 173 -15.82 -6.28 6.86
CA LYS A 173 -15.88 -7.59 7.51
C LYS A 173 -16.90 -7.65 8.64
N GLY A 174 -17.82 -8.62 8.58
CA GLY A 174 -18.80 -8.90 9.60
C GLY A 174 -19.94 -7.87 9.73
N ARG A 175 -20.00 -6.86 8.85
CA ARG A 175 -21.03 -5.81 8.88
C ARG A 175 -22.26 -6.21 8.07
N ASN A 176 -23.43 -5.92 8.62
CA ASN A 176 -24.70 -6.03 7.90
C ASN A 176 -24.89 -4.82 6.95
N TYR A 177 -26.00 -4.78 6.20
CA TYR A 177 -26.27 -3.75 5.22
C TYR A 177 -26.31 -2.32 5.81
N SER A 178 -26.89 -2.12 7.00
CA SER A 178 -27.00 -0.80 7.63
C SER A 178 -25.65 -0.34 8.21
N GLU A 179 -24.92 -1.24 8.88
CA GLU A 179 -23.58 -0.96 9.40
C GLU A 179 -22.59 -0.69 8.29
N THR A 180 -22.79 -1.30 7.12
CA THR A 180 -21.96 -1.06 5.93
C THR A 180 -22.19 0.35 5.39
N ALA A 181 -23.44 0.82 5.28
CA ALA A 181 -23.72 2.19 4.84
C ALA A 181 -23.09 3.22 5.79
N LEU A 182 -23.20 3.02 7.09
CA LEU A 182 -22.58 3.86 8.10
C LEU A 182 -21.05 3.89 7.92
N LYS A 183 -20.43 2.71 7.80
CA LYS A 183 -18.97 2.62 7.62
C LYS A 183 -18.51 3.29 6.33
N ILE A 184 -19.23 3.14 5.24
CA ILE A 184 -18.92 3.82 3.96
C ILE A 184 -18.99 5.34 4.15
N SER A 185 -20.05 5.86 4.76
CA SER A 185 -20.18 7.31 4.96
C SER A 185 -19.07 7.88 5.85
N GLU A 186 -18.67 7.18 6.92
CA GLU A 186 -17.54 7.57 7.77
C GLU A 186 -16.20 7.61 6.98
N GLU A 187 -15.92 6.57 6.19
CA GLU A 187 -14.70 6.50 5.40
C GLU A 187 -14.65 7.56 4.27
N LEU A 188 -15.81 7.89 3.70
CA LEU A 188 -15.90 8.97 2.71
C LEU A 188 -15.67 10.35 3.33
N VAL A 189 -16.05 10.55 4.59
CA VAL A 189 -15.69 11.77 5.35
C VAL A 189 -14.20 11.82 5.65
N ILE A 190 -13.59 10.70 6.04
CA ILE A 190 -12.13 10.61 6.26
C ILE A 190 -11.36 10.89 4.96
N ALA A 191 -11.89 10.46 3.81
CA ALA A 191 -11.32 10.69 2.48
C ALA A 191 -11.59 12.11 1.91
N ASP A 192 -12.19 13.01 2.68
CA ASP A 192 -12.58 14.37 2.27
C ASP A 192 -13.51 14.40 1.04
N ILE A 193 -14.37 13.38 0.94
CA ILE A 193 -15.39 13.26 -0.12
C ILE A 193 -16.74 13.76 0.37
N LEU A 194 -17.13 13.40 1.61
CA LEU A 194 -18.36 13.83 2.25
C LEU A 194 -18.08 14.69 3.48
N GLU A 195 -19.07 15.44 3.92
CA GLU A 195 -19.01 16.22 5.17
C GLU A 195 -19.50 15.39 6.37
N LYS A 196 -19.06 15.74 7.58
CA LYS A 196 -19.47 15.03 8.82
C LYS A 196 -20.99 14.97 9.05
N LYS A 197 -21.74 15.96 8.57
CA LYS A 197 -23.20 16.00 8.66
C LYS A 197 -23.90 14.98 7.75
N GLU A 198 -23.18 14.38 6.81
CA GLU A 198 -23.69 13.42 5.82
C GLU A 198 -23.43 11.96 6.23
N ILE A 199 -22.93 11.73 7.46
CA ILE A 199 -22.79 10.38 8.03
C ILE A 199 -24.18 9.79 8.25
N THR A 200 -24.46 8.66 7.59
CA THR A 200 -25.76 8.00 7.64
C THR A 200 -25.62 6.47 7.53
N SER A 201 -26.61 5.76 8.06
CA SER A 201 -26.78 4.31 7.85
C SER A 201 -27.86 3.98 6.80
N ASP A 202 -28.49 5.00 6.22
CA ASP A 202 -29.46 4.85 5.14
C ASP A 202 -28.80 4.89 3.77
N TRP A 203 -29.04 3.86 2.95
CA TRP A 203 -28.42 3.72 1.63
C TRP A 203 -28.88 4.77 0.61
N ARG A 204 -30.13 5.25 0.73
CA ARG A 204 -30.64 6.27 -0.21
C ARG A 204 -30.05 7.63 0.09
N GLU A 205 -29.95 7.98 1.37
CA GLU A 205 -29.29 9.20 1.80
C GLU A 205 -27.82 9.19 1.40
N LEU A 206 -27.12 8.08 1.67
CA LEU A 206 -25.72 7.90 1.27
C LEU A 206 -25.51 8.06 -0.24
N ALA A 207 -26.34 7.38 -1.04
CA ALA A 207 -26.28 7.48 -2.51
C ALA A 207 -26.55 8.91 -2.98
N MET A 208 -27.50 9.62 -2.36
CA MET A 208 -27.81 11.01 -2.69
C MET A 208 -26.63 11.93 -2.38
N SER A 209 -26.00 11.81 -1.20
CA SER A 209 -24.82 12.62 -0.83
C SER A 209 -23.66 12.37 -1.79
N ILE A 210 -23.36 11.12 -2.12
CA ILE A 210 -22.30 10.78 -3.09
C ILE A 210 -22.62 11.41 -4.46
N ARG A 211 -23.86 11.26 -4.96
CA ARG A 211 -24.26 11.87 -6.24
C ARG A 211 -24.12 13.39 -6.27
N MET A 212 -24.52 14.06 -5.20
CA MET A 212 -24.38 15.52 -5.08
C MET A 212 -22.90 15.90 -5.12
N ARG A 213 -22.06 15.16 -4.43
CA ARG A 213 -20.61 15.40 -4.40
C ARG A 213 -19.95 15.17 -5.76
N LEU A 214 -20.36 14.14 -6.50
CA LEU A 214 -19.84 13.85 -7.85
C LEU A 214 -20.25 14.88 -8.90
N LYS A 215 -21.32 15.65 -8.65
CA LYS A 215 -21.79 16.75 -9.52
C LYS A 215 -21.21 18.12 -9.14
N ASP A 216 -20.40 18.19 -8.11
CA ASP A 216 -19.80 19.43 -7.65
C ASP A 216 -18.73 19.91 -8.64
N GLU A 217 -19.01 21.00 -9.35
CA GLU A 217 -18.11 21.60 -10.35
C GLU A 217 -16.92 22.32 -9.71
N ASP A 218 -17.03 22.74 -8.45
CA ASP A 218 -15.95 23.45 -7.76
C ASP A 218 -14.79 22.53 -7.38
N LYS A 219 -15.09 21.24 -7.14
CA LYS A 219 -14.11 20.20 -6.81
C LYS A 219 -14.37 18.93 -7.62
N PRO A 220 -14.13 18.92 -8.92
CA PRO A 220 -14.55 17.82 -9.79
C PRO A 220 -13.87 16.50 -9.41
N ILE A 221 -14.66 15.44 -9.34
CA ILE A 221 -14.19 14.04 -9.27
C ILE A 221 -14.55 13.41 -10.61
N HIS A 222 -13.54 13.17 -11.45
CA HIS A 222 -13.75 12.63 -12.80
C HIS A 222 -14.02 11.12 -12.79
N TYR A 223 -13.42 10.42 -11.83
CA TYR A 223 -13.62 8.99 -11.64
C TYR A 223 -13.67 8.65 -10.15
N PHE A 224 -14.68 7.90 -9.75
CA PHE A 224 -14.85 7.46 -8.37
C PHE A 224 -14.98 5.93 -8.30
N LEU A 225 -14.13 5.28 -7.52
CA LEU A 225 -14.17 3.83 -7.31
C LEU A 225 -14.31 3.50 -5.82
N LEU A 226 -15.42 2.86 -5.47
CA LEU A 226 -15.66 2.32 -4.14
C LEU A 226 -15.32 0.83 -4.12
N LEU A 227 -14.36 0.45 -3.27
CA LEU A 227 -13.84 -0.91 -3.14
C LEU A 227 -14.22 -1.46 -1.75
N LEU A 228 -15.11 -2.44 -1.73
CA LEU A 228 -15.56 -3.08 -0.51
C LEU A 228 -14.92 -4.47 -0.38
N ASP A 229 -14.18 -4.72 0.68
CA ASP A 229 -13.54 -6.01 0.96
C ASP A 229 -14.26 -6.75 2.10
N GLU A 230 -14.14 -8.09 2.13
CA GLU A 230 -14.77 -8.99 3.10
C GLU A 230 -16.31 -8.81 3.18
N ALA A 231 -16.96 -8.71 1.99
CA ALA A 231 -18.38 -8.35 1.84
C ALA A 231 -19.37 -9.48 2.13
N ASP A 232 -18.95 -10.63 2.65
CA ASP A 232 -19.82 -11.81 2.82
C ASP A 232 -21.05 -11.52 3.69
N ALA A 233 -20.85 -10.96 4.90
CA ALA A 233 -21.94 -10.65 5.82
C ALA A 233 -22.88 -9.55 5.28
N PHE A 234 -22.34 -8.57 4.57
CA PHE A 234 -23.12 -7.56 3.87
C PHE A 234 -24.01 -8.17 2.81
N LEU A 235 -23.45 -9.02 1.92
CA LEU A 235 -24.22 -9.68 0.86
C LEU A 235 -25.33 -10.58 1.42
N ASP A 236 -25.05 -11.31 2.50
CA ASP A 236 -26.05 -12.14 3.16
C ASP A 236 -27.20 -11.30 3.76
N SER A 237 -26.88 -10.20 4.42
CA SER A 237 -27.88 -9.31 5.01
C SER A 237 -28.71 -8.54 3.97
N CYS A 238 -28.18 -8.34 2.75
CA CYS A 238 -28.91 -7.70 1.66
C CYS A 238 -30.12 -8.53 1.18
N LYS A 239 -30.12 -9.84 1.38
CA LYS A 239 -31.25 -10.72 1.05
C LYS A 239 -32.51 -10.33 1.83
N ASP A 240 -32.35 -9.98 3.12
CA ASP A 240 -33.46 -9.65 4.01
C ASP A 240 -34.17 -8.34 3.60
N VAL A 241 -33.48 -7.47 2.88
CA VAL A 241 -33.99 -6.18 2.39
C VAL A 241 -34.15 -6.15 0.87
N GLN A 242 -34.27 -7.32 0.22
CA GLN A 242 -34.50 -7.47 -1.22
C GLN A 242 -33.45 -6.72 -2.06
N TYR A 243 -32.20 -6.73 -1.64
CA TYR A 243 -31.06 -6.10 -2.32
C TYR A 243 -31.17 -4.57 -2.55
N LYS A 244 -32.00 -3.85 -1.79
CA LYS A 244 -32.14 -2.39 -1.88
C LYS A 244 -30.81 -1.60 -1.86
N PRO A 245 -29.76 -2.02 -1.11
CA PRO A 245 -28.46 -1.35 -1.19
C PRO A 245 -27.87 -1.31 -2.60
N PHE A 246 -28.10 -2.35 -3.41
CA PHE A 246 -27.60 -2.39 -4.79
C PHE A 246 -28.34 -1.44 -5.71
N ASP A 247 -29.63 -1.17 -5.47
CA ASP A 247 -30.38 -0.17 -6.24
C ASP A 247 -29.81 1.23 -5.95
N ALA A 248 -29.50 1.53 -4.68
CA ALA A 248 -28.86 2.77 -4.30
C ALA A 248 -27.46 2.93 -4.94
N LEU A 249 -26.66 1.86 -5.00
CA LEU A 249 -25.36 1.87 -5.67
C LEU A 249 -25.48 2.08 -7.19
N LYS A 250 -26.49 1.51 -7.84
CA LYS A 250 -26.76 1.77 -9.27
C LYS A 250 -27.11 3.24 -9.52
N ASP A 251 -27.87 3.86 -8.62
CA ASP A 251 -28.19 5.28 -8.73
C ASP A 251 -26.95 6.18 -8.70
N ILE A 252 -25.87 5.75 -8.06
CA ILE A 252 -24.59 6.46 -8.09
C ILE A 252 -23.92 6.36 -9.47
N GLN A 253 -23.98 5.18 -10.11
CA GLN A 253 -23.36 4.95 -11.42
C GLN A 253 -23.98 5.81 -12.55
N ALA A 254 -25.26 6.10 -12.47
CA ALA A 254 -25.98 6.88 -13.48
C ALA A 254 -25.59 8.37 -13.52
N VAL A 255 -24.57 8.81 -12.77
CA VAL A 255 -24.12 10.22 -12.75
C VAL A 255 -23.09 10.51 -13.85
N GLY A 256 -22.51 9.49 -14.49
CA GLY A 256 -21.45 9.60 -15.49
C GLY A 256 -21.92 9.56 -16.96
N GLU A 257 -23.23 9.54 -17.21
CA GLU A 257 -23.84 9.70 -18.52
C GLU A 257 -24.38 11.15 -18.62
#